data_d213b20c56e9a5c9a213c3dc75c27426
#
_entry.id   d213b20c56e9a5c9a213c3dc75c27426
#
_cell.length_a   1.000
_cell.length_b   1.000
_cell.length_c   1.000
_cell.angle_alpha   90.00
_cell.angle_beta   90.00
_cell.angle_gamma   90.00
#
_symmetry.space_group_name_H-M   'P 1'
#
loop_
_entity.id
_entity.type
_entity.pdbx_description
1 polymer ?
#
loop_
_entity_poly.entity_id
_entity_poly.type
_entity_poly.pdbx_seq_one_letter_code
_entity_poly.pdbx_strand_id
1 'polypeptide(L)'
;MANRYLIGLDIGTSGAKCILVDERGAVAASSTQEYPLLTPRAGWCEQRPSDWWGAVVRGLKAILPKVPGDSIAALSFSGQMHGLVALDKDRNVIRPAILWCDSRTQRQCDRITEQAGGLSGLLTYTNNQMLAGYTGGKILWLRDEEPENFERMRTFVCPKDYIRLKVTGEVMLDMSDASGTGFFDTKARRWSDALIALAGLSKSIFPEVRESTDLAGYVTRACAEETGLPEGLPVYLGGGDAVIQTTGAGLVKPGVVGVVIGTAGNVSMALDKY
;
A
#
# COMPACT_ATOMS: atom_id res chain seq x y z
N MET A 1 12.17 33.94 -0.50
CA MET A 1 12.13 32.66 -1.26
C MET A 1 10.66 32.29 -1.40
N ALA A 2 10.23 31.85 -2.57
CA ALA A 2 8.84 31.36 -2.72
C ALA A 2 8.65 30.13 -1.83
N ASN A 3 7.51 30.01 -1.14
CA ASN A 3 7.19 28.82 -0.34
C ASN A 3 7.14 27.60 -1.27
N ARG A 4 7.80 26.50 -0.86
CA ARG A 4 7.72 25.22 -1.54
C ARG A 4 6.70 24.34 -0.81
N TYR A 5 5.98 23.54 -1.57
CA TYR A 5 4.94 22.66 -1.06
C TYR A 5 5.21 21.19 -1.42
N LEU A 6 4.77 20.30 -0.56
CA LEU A 6 4.75 18.86 -0.78
C LEU A 6 3.30 18.39 -0.84
N ILE A 7 3.03 17.40 -1.68
CA ILE A 7 1.74 16.72 -1.72
C ILE A 7 1.83 15.40 -0.99
N GLY A 8 0.91 15.16 -0.06
CA GLY A 8 0.66 13.87 0.56
C GLY A 8 -0.68 13.30 0.10
N LEU A 9 -0.69 12.04 -0.36
CA LEU A 9 -1.90 11.30 -0.69
C LEU A 9 -2.04 10.11 0.26
N ASP A 10 -3.13 10.09 1.04
CA ASP A 10 -3.44 8.97 1.94
C ASP A 10 -4.68 8.23 1.42
N ILE A 11 -4.48 6.94 1.11
CA ILE A 11 -5.51 6.06 0.55
C ILE A 11 -6.06 5.18 1.67
N GLY A 12 -6.94 5.75 2.49
CA GLY A 12 -7.52 5.05 3.64
C GLY A 12 -8.64 4.08 3.27
N THR A 13 -9.25 3.44 4.26
CA THR A 13 -10.36 2.50 4.03
C THR A 13 -11.67 3.22 3.67
N SER A 14 -11.92 4.41 4.24
CA SER A 14 -13.19 5.13 4.02
C SER A 14 -13.11 6.21 2.96
N GLY A 15 -11.90 6.63 2.56
CA GLY A 15 -11.70 7.71 1.61
C GLY A 15 -10.24 8.02 1.35
N ALA A 16 -9.97 8.79 0.28
CA ALA A 16 -8.67 9.34 -0.04
C ALA A 16 -8.56 10.76 0.51
N LYS A 17 -7.47 11.04 1.23
CA LYS A 17 -7.11 12.37 1.70
C LYS A 17 -5.93 12.91 0.89
N CYS A 18 -6.09 14.10 0.34
CA CYS A 18 -5.05 14.85 -0.35
C CYS A 18 -4.69 16.06 0.49
N ILE A 19 -3.40 16.29 0.75
CA ILE A 19 -2.91 17.43 1.51
C ILE A 19 -1.79 18.16 0.75
N LEU A 20 -1.73 19.47 0.93
CA LEU A 20 -0.59 20.32 0.61
C LEU A 20 0.03 20.79 1.91
N VAL A 21 1.31 20.56 2.11
CA VAL A 21 2.08 20.99 3.28
C VAL A 21 3.24 21.87 2.83
N ASP A 22 3.52 22.92 3.58
CA ASP A 22 4.69 23.77 3.36
C ASP A 22 5.96 23.16 3.98
N GLU A 23 7.11 23.80 3.76
CA GLU A 23 8.42 23.36 4.28
C GLU A 23 8.49 23.32 5.83
N ARG A 24 7.53 23.93 6.53
CA ARG A 24 7.44 23.94 7.99
C ARG A 24 6.49 22.88 8.51
N GLY A 25 5.84 22.12 7.62
CA GLY A 25 4.84 21.11 7.96
C GLY A 25 3.44 21.69 8.19
N ALA A 26 3.22 22.97 7.91
CA ALA A 26 1.88 23.54 8.01
C ALA A 26 1.01 23.13 6.81
N VAL A 27 -0.23 22.69 7.09
CA VAL A 27 -1.19 22.29 6.05
C VAL A 27 -1.76 23.53 5.37
N ALA A 28 -1.40 23.76 4.12
CA ALA A 28 -1.89 24.85 3.30
C ALA A 28 -3.28 24.55 2.69
N ALA A 29 -3.54 23.30 2.34
CA ALA A 29 -4.85 22.84 1.86
C ALA A 29 -5.03 21.35 2.11
N SER A 30 -6.28 20.92 2.27
CA SER A 30 -6.64 19.50 2.36
C SER A 30 -7.99 19.23 1.74
N SER A 31 -8.17 18.01 1.23
CA SER A 31 -9.45 17.51 0.72
C SER A 31 -9.57 16.04 1.03
N THR A 32 -10.73 15.59 1.51
CA THR A 32 -11.06 14.18 1.73
C THR A 32 -12.22 13.81 0.82
N GLN A 33 -12.08 12.69 0.11
CA GLN A 33 -13.06 12.18 -0.84
C GLN A 33 -13.39 10.73 -0.48
N GLU A 34 -14.63 10.49 -0.14
CA GLU A 34 -15.12 9.17 0.26
C GLU A 34 -15.37 8.25 -0.94
N TYR A 35 -15.33 6.95 -0.68
CA TYR A 35 -15.71 5.88 -1.60
C TYR A 35 -16.30 4.69 -0.84
N PRO A 36 -17.12 3.85 -1.53
CA PRO A 36 -17.84 2.77 -0.88
C PRO A 36 -16.92 1.61 -0.49
N LEU A 37 -17.28 0.93 0.59
CA LEU A 37 -16.82 -0.41 0.94
C LEU A 37 -17.83 -1.42 0.39
N LEU A 38 -17.36 -2.43 -0.34
CA LEU A 38 -18.15 -3.53 -0.83
C LEU A 38 -18.05 -4.71 0.13
N THR A 39 -19.19 -5.23 0.55
CA THR A 39 -19.28 -6.41 1.43
C THR A 39 -20.13 -7.50 0.76
N PRO A 40 -19.60 -8.16 -0.31
CA PRO A 40 -20.39 -9.09 -1.11
C PRO A 40 -20.87 -10.32 -0.34
N ARG A 41 -20.18 -10.68 0.76
CA ARG A 41 -20.56 -11.74 1.70
C ARG A 41 -20.11 -11.34 3.12
N ALA A 42 -20.67 -12.00 4.13
CA ALA A 42 -20.22 -11.80 5.51
C ALA A 42 -18.71 -12.08 5.65
N GLY A 43 -17.97 -11.17 6.27
CA GLY A 43 -16.52 -11.25 6.43
C GLY A 43 -15.71 -10.91 5.18
N TRP A 44 -16.35 -10.55 4.07
CA TRP A 44 -15.68 -10.12 2.84
C TRP A 44 -15.66 -8.58 2.76
N CYS A 45 -14.50 -8.03 2.45
CA CYS A 45 -14.30 -6.58 2.31
C CYS A 45 -13.53 -6.30 1.03
N GLU A 46 -14.16 -5.60 0.11
CA GLU A 46 -13.59 -5.27 -1.21
C GLU A 46 -13.78 -3.79 -1.56
N GLN A 47 -12.92 -3.29 -2.43
CA GLN A 47 -13.08 -1.96 -3.05
C GLN A 47 -12.65 -2.00 -4.52
N ARG A 48 -13.23 -1.10 -5.33
CA ARG A 48 -12.77 -0.91 -6.71
C ARG A 48 -11.61 0.07 -6.72
N PRO A 49 -10.43 -0.30 -7.22
CA PRO A 49 -9.30 0.62 -7.33
C PRO A 49 -9.60 1.88 -8.17
N SER A 50 -10.55 1.79 -9.11
CA SER A 50 -11.05 2.95 -9.86
C SER A 50 -11.71 4.01 -8.98
N ASP A 51 -12.36 3.60 -7.89
CA ASP A 51 -13.03 4.52 -6.97
C ASP A 51 -11.98 5.34 -6.19
N TRP A 52 -10.87 4.69 -5.80
CA TRP A 52 -9.72 5.36 -5.18
C TRP A 52 -9.10 6.40 -6.13
N TRP A 53 -8.87 6.00 -7.39
CA TRP A 53 -8.31 6.92 -8.38
C TRP A 53 -9.22 8.11 -8.62
N GLY A 54 -10.53 7.89 -8.82
CA GLY A 54 -11.51 8.97 -8.96
C GLY A 54 -11.54 9.92 -7.74
N ALA A 55 -11.41 9.39 -6.52
CA ALA A 55 -11.35 10.19 -5.30
C ALA A 55 -10.05 11.03 -5.26
N VAL A 56 -8.90 10.45 -5.60
CA VAL A 56 -7.62 11.18 -5.67
C VAL A 56 -7.68 12.30 -6.70
N VAL A 57 -8.22 12.04 -7.90
CA VAL A 57 -8.38 13.07 -8.94
C VAL A 57 -9.23 14.23 -8.44
N ARG A 58 -10.38 13.95 -7.82
CA ARG A 58 -11.24 15.01 -7.23
C ARG A 58 -10.52 15.76 -6.11
N GLY A 59 -9.83 15.04 -5.24
CA GLY A 59 -9.08 15.62 -4.13
C GLY A 59 -7.96 16.55 -4.61
N LEU A 60 -7.17 16.12 -5.59
CA LEU A 60 -6.11 16.94 -6.19
C LEU A 60 -6.67 18.20 -6.85
N LYS A 61 -7.72 18.07 -7.67
CA LYS A 61 -8.39 19.23 -8.29
C LYS A 61 -8.92 20.24 -7.28
N ALA A 62 -9.25 19.81 -6.06
CA ALA A 62 -9.72 20.72 -5.01
C ALA A 62 -8.57 21.48 -4.31
N ILE A 63 -7.37 20.88 -4.18
CA ILE A 63 -6.26 21.51 -3.45
C ILE A 63 -5.26 22.24 -4.34
N LEU A 64 -4.99 21.75 -5.57
CA LEU A 64 -3.97 22.30 -6.46
C LEU A 64 -4.17 23.78 -6.78
N PRO A 65 -5.40 24.32 -7.00
CA PRO A 65 -5.60 25.75 -7.27
C PRO A 65 -5.26 26.68 -6.11
N LYS A 66 -4.88 26.15 -4.93
CA LYS A 66 -4.55 26.94 -3.74
C LYS A 66 -3.11 27.44 -3.73
N VAL A 67 -2.24 26.89 -4.59
CA VAL A 67 -0.82 27.25 -4.69
C VAL A 67 -0.38 27.29 -6.15
N PRO A 68 0.65 28.08 -6.51
CA PRO A 68 1.26 28.02 -7.84
C PRO A 68 1.83 26.61 -8.13
N GLY A 69 1.60 26.07 -9.32
CA GLY A 69 2.04 24.72 -9.69
C GLY A 69 3.56 24.53 -9.64
N ASP A 70 4.32 25.56 -10.00
CA ASP A 70 5.80 25.58 -9.94
C ASP A 70 6.37 25.63 -8.51
N SER A 71 5.52 25.88 -7.51
CA SER A 71 5.89 25.82 -6.10
C SER A 71 5.81 24.41 -5.49
N ILE A 72 5.23 23.43 -6.20
CA ILE A 72 5.11 22.05 -5.72
C ILE A 72 6.42 21.30 -6.01
N ALA A 73 7.03 20.77 -4.96
CA ALA A 73 8.36 20.16 -5.05
C ALA A 73 8.34 18.64 -5.24
N ALA A 74 7.37 17.94 -4.65
CA ALA A 74 7.28 16.48 -4.70
C ALA A 74 5.89 15.99 -4.26
N LEU A 75 5.64 14.70 -4.55
CA LEU A 75 4.47 13.96 -4.12
C LEU A 75 4.88 12.62 -3.47
N SER A 76 4.19 12.24 -2.40
CA SER A 76 4.37 10.93 -1.75
C SER A 76 3.03 10.39 -1.22
N PHE A 77 3.06 9.12 -0.75
CA PHE A 77 1.86 8.36 -0.44
C PHE A 77 1.87 7.79 0.97
N SER A 78 0.67 7.67 1.52
CA SER A 78 0.29 6.80 2.62
C SER A 78 -0.95 6.01 2.20
N GLY A 79 -1.23 4.89 2.81
CA GLY A 79 -2.51 4.22 2.56
C GLY A 79 -2.67 2.90 3.29
N GLN A 80 -3.91 2.40 3.30
CA GLN A 80 -4.28 1.14 3.91
C GLN A 80 -3.38 0.00 3.41
N MET A 81 -2.81 -0.73 4.34
CA MET A 81 -1.89 -1.83 4.08
C MET A 81 -2.62 -3.11 3.66
N HIS A 82 -1.86 -4.11 3.22
CA HIS A 82 -2.31 -5.51 3.05
C HIS A 82 -3.37 -5.76 1.98
N GLY A 83 -3.86 -4.74 1.28
CA GLY A 83 -4.82 -4.93 0.18
C GLY A 83 -4.17 -5.67 -0.99
N LEU A 84 -4.93 -6.55 -1.66
CA LEU A 84 -4.49 -7.20 -2.90
C LEU A 84 -5.15 -6.52 -4.10
N VAL A 85 -4.38 -5.82 -4.90
CA VAL A 85 -4.75 -5.36 -6.23
C VAL A 85 -4.04 -6.25 -7.25
N ALA A 86 -4.74 -7.25 -7.78
CA ALA A 86 -4.20 -8.17 -8.78
C ALA A 86 -4.21 -7.52 -10.17
N LEU A 87 -3.07 -7.55 -10.86
CA LEU A 87 -2.86 -6.91 -12.15
C LEU A 87 -2.53 -7.93 -13.24
N ASP A 88 -3.12 -7.75 -14.43
CA ASP A 88 -2.80 -8.54 -15.62
C ASP A 88 -1.50 -8.06 -16.33
N LYS A 89 -1.19 -8.65 -17.48
CA LYS A 89 0.00 -8.31 -18.30
C LYS A 89 0.01 -6.86 -18.79
N ASP A 90 -1.14 -6.25 -18.94
CA ASP A 90 -1.31 -4.87 -19.40
C ASP A 90 -1.51 -3.89 -18.23
N ARG A 91 -1.29 -4.38 -16.99
CA ARG A 91 -1.45 -3.64 -15.72
C ARG A 91 -2.91 -3.24 -15.42
N ASN A 92 -3.87 -3.92 -16.05
CA ASN A 92 -5.28 -3.72 -15.71
C ASN A 92 -5.63 -4.48 -14.44
N VAL A 93 -6.53 -3.91 -13.65
CA VAL A 93 -7.09 -4.54 -12.45
C VAL A 93 -7.98 -5.72 -12.86
N ILE A 94 -7.70 -6.90 -12.34
CA ILE A 94 -8.41 -8.14 -12.70
C ILE A 94 -9.77 -8.22 -12.00
N ARG A 95 -9.84 -7.76 -10.75
CA ARG A 95 -11.03 -7.80 -9.91
C ARG A 95 -10.98 -6.70 -8.84
N PRO A 96 -12.10 -6.42 -8.11
CA PRO A 96 -12.04 -5.56 -6.93
C PRO A 96 -10.96 -6.01 -5.94
N ALA A 97 -10.25 -5.07 -5.34
CA ALA A 97 -9.20 -5.34 -4.37
C ALA A 97 -9.79 -5.99 -3.11
N ILE A 98 -9.12 -7.03 -2.59
CA ILE A 98 -9.45 -7.65 -1.31
C ILE A 98 -8.69 -6.88 -0.22
N LEU A 99 -9.41 -6.34 0.78
CA LEU A 99 -8.85 -5.41 1.76
C LEU A 99 -8.29 -6.10 3.02
N TRP A 100 -7.64 -5.32 3.88
CA TRP A 100 -7.04 -5.78 5.13
C TRP A 100 -8.05 -6.33 6.15
N CYS A 101 -9.29 -5.80 6.15
CA CYS A 101 -10.40 -6.23 7.02
C CYS A 101 -11.15 -7.47 6.51
N ASP A 102 -10.70 -8.07 5.42
CA ASP A 102 -11.27 -9.30 4.84
C ASP A 102 -10.75 -10.53 5.57
N SER A 103 -11.63 -11.45 5.92
CA SER A 103 -11.30 -12.67 6.67
C SER A 103 -11.39 -13.97 5.87
N ARG A 104 -11.68 -13.90 4.54
CA ARG A 104 -11.91 -15.09 3.70
C ARG A 104 -10.74 -16.05 3.59
N THR A 105 -9.53 -15.60 3.86
CA THR A 105 -8.28 -16.32 3.55
C THR A 105 -7.73 -17.13 4.72
N GLN A 106 -8.46 -17.27 5.82
CA GLN A 106 -7.96 -17.94 7.04
C GLN A 106 -7.45 -19.34 6.75
N ARG A 107 -8.19 -20.14 5.96
CA ARG A 107 -7.80 -21.50 5.59
C ARG A 107 -6.45 -21.56 4.86
N GLN A 108 -6.19 -20.61 3.96
CA GLN A 108 -4.93 -20.52 3.23
C GLN A 108 -3.78 -20.11 4.16
N CYS A 109 -4.04 -19.20 5.09
CA CYS A 109 -3.04 -18.77 6.07
C CYS A 109 -2.67 -19.89 7.03
N ASP A 110 -3.63 -20.65 7.53
CA ASP A 110 -3.40 -21.81 8.40
C ASP A 110 -2.57 -22.87 7.68
N ARG A 111 -2.95 -23.21 6.43
CA ARG A 111 -2.25 -24.19 5.61
C ARG A 111 -0.77 -23.83 5.37
N ILE A 112 -0.47 -22.60 4.95
CA ILE A 112 0.92 -22.21 4.72
C ILE A 112 1.73 -22.12 6.02
N THR A 113 1.11 -21.74 7.12
CA THR A 113 1.74 -21.74 8.45
C THR A 113 2.08 -23.15 8.88
N GLU A 114 1.18 -24.12 8.70
CA GLU A 114 1.44 -25.54 8.99
C GLU A 114 2.56 -26.11 8.11
N GLN A 115 2.53 -25.85 6.81
CA GLN A 115 3.56 -26.26 5.86
C GLN A 115 4.94 -25.68 6.20
N ALA A 116 4.99 -24.47 6.76
CA ALA A 116 6.22 -23.84 7.22
C ALA A 116 6.76 -24.41 8.54
N GLY A 117 6.08 -25.35 9.19
CA GLY A 117 6.45 -25.91 10.50
C GLY A 117 5.84 -25.15 11.68
N GLY A 118 4.66 -24.59 11.51
CA GLY A 118 3.96 -23.77 12.48
C GLY A 118 4.49 -22.34 12.54
N LEU A 119 4.04 -21.58 13.55
CA LEU A 119 4.45 -20.17 13.71
C LEU A 119 5.98 -20.04 13.84
N SER A 120 6.62 -20.88 14.64
CA SER A 120 8.08 -20.83 14.83
C SER A 120 8.84 -21.06 13.52
N GLY A 121 8.37 -21.98 12.69
CA GLY A 121 8.95 -22.24 11.37
C GLY A 121 8.72 -21.05 10.43
N LEU A 122 7.50 -20.52 10.38
CA LEU A 122 7.14 -19.36 9.54
C LEU A 122 8.01 -18.14 9.85
N LEU A 123 8.26 -17.85 11.14
CA LEU A 123 9.12 -16.76 11.58
C LEU A 123 10.56 -16.89 11.06
N THR A 124 11.06 -18.09 10.78
CA THR A 124 12.39 -18.25 10.18
C THR A 124 12.47 -17.81 8.72
N TYR A 125 11.34 -17.79 8.00
CA TYR A 125 11.26 -17.36 6.61
C TYR A 125 11.11 -15.83 6.45
N THR A 126 10.35 -15.18 7.33
CA THR A 126 9.93 -13.81 7.12
C THR A 126 10.00 -12.91 8.36
N ASN A 127 10.29 -13.50 9.54
CA ASN A 127 10.17 -12.82 10.83
C ASN A 127 8.79 -12.17 11.03
N ASN A 128 7.75 -12.77 10.42
CA ASN A 128 6.38 -12.27 10.47
C ASN A 128 5.38 -13.44 10.46
N GLN A 129 4.13 -13.15 10.77
CA GLN A 129 3.01 -14.10 10.71
C GLN A 129 2.37 -14.10 9.30
N MET A 130 1.51 -15.09 9.05
CA MET A 130 0.60 -15.08 7.90
C MET A 130 -0.84 -14.95 8.43
N LEU A 131 -1.38 -13.74 8.37
CA LEU A 131 -2.72 -13.43 8.87
C LEU A 131 -3.72 -13.27 7.72
N ALA A 132 -5.00 -13.56 7.97
CA ALA A 132 -6.05 -13.45 6.96
C ALA A 132 -6.15 -12.04 6.35
N GLY A 133 -5.87 -11.00 7.14
CA GLY A 133 -5.79 -9.62 6.66
C GLY A 133 -4.61 -9.33 5.72
N TYR A 134 -3.58 -10.17 5.66
CA TYR A 134 -2.37 -9.93 4.87
C TYR A 134 -2.53 -10.30 3.39
N THR A 135 -1.73 -9.68 2.55
CA THR A 135 -1.77 -9.87 1.08
C THR A 135 -1.49 -11.31 0.67
N GLY A 136 -0.58 -11.98 1.36
CA GLY A 136 -0.15 -13.34 1.04
C GLY A 136 -1.29 -14.36 1.07
N GLY A 137 -2.13 -14.32 2.10
CA GLY A 137 -3.32 -15.17 2.19
C GLY A 137 -4.28 -14.95 1.01
N LYS A 138 -4.41 -13.70 0.53
CA LYS A 138 -5.29 -13.32 -0.58
C LYS A 138 -4.75 -13.83 -1.93
N ILE A 139 -3.43 -13.85 -2.13
CA ILE A 139 -2.80 -14.45 -3.31
C ILE A 139 -3.09 -15.95 -3.34
N LEU A 140 -2.92 -16.63 -2.21
CA LEU A 140 -3.20 -18.07 -2.09
C LEU A 140 -4.68 -18.37 -2.29
N TRP A 141 -5.57 -17.54 -1.75
CA TRP A 141 -7.01 -17.65 -1.93
C TRP A 141 -7.40 -17.45 -3.40
N LEU A 142 -6.85 -16.43 -4.07
CA LEU A 142 -7.10 -16.18 -5.48
C LEU A 142 -6.73 -17.40 -6.34
N ARG A 143 -5.58 -18.04 -6.06
CA ARG A 143 -5.16 -19.26 -6.74
C ARG A 143 -6.14 -20.43 -6.52
N ASP A 144 -6.61 -20.59 -5.28
CA ASP A 144 -7.43 -21.75 -4.91
C ASP A 144 -8.90 -21.57 -5.31
N GLU A 145 -9.46 -20.38 -5.23
CA GLU A 145 -10.90 -20.11 -5.37
C GLU A 145 -11.28 -19.37 -6.66
N GLU A 146 -10.31 -18.65 -7.27
CA GLU A 146 -10.50 -17.95 -8.55
C GLU A 146 -9.33 -18.25 -9.51
N PRO A 147 -9.13 -19.53 -9.91
CA PRO A 147 -7.95 -19.94 -10.69
C PRO A 147 -7.81 -19.19 -12.02
N GLU A 148 -8.91 -18.88 -12.71
CA GLU A 148 -8.90 -18.11 -13.96
C GLU A 148 -8.35 -16.68 -13.73
N ASN A 149 -8.70 -16.04 -12.63
CA ASN A 149 -8.16 -14.73 -12.27
C ASN A 149 -6.68 -14.83 -11.86
N PHE A 150 -6.31 -15.90 -11.15
CA PHE A 150 -4.92 -16.14 -10.78
C PHE A 150 -4.03 -16.40 -12.01
N GLU A 151 -4.50 -17.17 -12.99
CA GLU A 151 -3.78 -17.41 -14.25
C GLU A 151 -3.55 -16.13 -15.07
N ARG A 152 -4.47 -15.17 -14.99
CA ARG A 152 -4.34 -13.86 -15.62
C ARG A 152 -3.38 -12.94 -14.87
N MET A 153 -3.21 -13.15 -13.55
CA MET A 153 -2.37 -12.29 -12.72
C MET A 153 -0.90 -12.40 -13.12
N ARG A 154 -0.27 -11.27 -13.39
CA ARG A 154 1.17 -11.17 -13.65
C ARG A 154 1.94 -10.52 -12.53
N THR A 155 1.27 -9.68 -11.76
CA THR A 155 1.83 -9.05 -10.56
C THR A 155 0.69 -8.53 -9.68
N PHE A 156 1.05 -8.00 -8.53
CA PHE A 156 0.11 -7.34 -7.63
C PHE A 156 0.72 -6.08 -7.04
N VAL A 157 -0.12 -5.21 -6.52
CA VAL A 157 0.29 -4.04 -5.74
C VAL A 157 -0.66 -3.85 -4.55
N CYS A 158 -0.22 -3.06 -3.55
CA CYS A 158 -1.07 -2.59 -2.47
C CYS A 158 -1.89 -1.34 -2.89
N PRO A 159 -2.91 -0.92 -2.12
CA PRO A 159 -3.82 0.16 -2.53
C PRO A 159 -3.12 1.48 -2.88
N LYS A 160 -2.19 1.97 -2.05
CA LYS A 160 -1.44 3.20 -2.37
C LYS A 160 -0.54 3.03 -3.60
N ASP A 161 0.01 1.83 -3.79
CA ASP A 161 0.91 1.54 -4.91
C ASP A 161 0.16 1.48 -6.25
N TYR A 162 -1.13 1.11 -6.22
CA TYR A 162 -1.98 1.25 -7.39
C TYR A 162 -2.15 2.73 -7.78
N ILE A 163 -2.34 3.63 -6.81
CA ILE A 163 -2.41 5.07 -7.11
C ILE A 163 -1.07 5.58 -7.63
N ARG A 164 0.05 5.13 -7.03
CA ARG A 164 1.38 5.47 -7.56
C ARG A 164 1.59 4.96 -8.99
N LEU A 165 1.16 3.73 -9.29
CA LEU A 165 1.18 3.17 -10.65
C LEU A 165 0.39 4.06 -11.62
N LYS A 166 -0.78 4.56 -11.22
CA LYS A 166 -1.58 5.51 -12.04
C LYS A 166 -0.84 6.82 -12.28
N VAL A 167 -0.04 7.27 -11.32
CA VAL A 167 0.71 8.54 -11.39
C VAL A 167 1.98 8.40 -12.24
N THR A 168 2.74 7.31 -12.06
CA THR A 168 4.09 7.15 -12.60
C THR A 168 4.21 6.14 -13.73
N GLY A 169 3.26 5.21 -13.83
CA GLY A 169 3.38 4.04 -14.70
C GLY A 169 4.27 2.92 -14.16
N GLU A 170 4.85 3.04 -12.95
CA GLU A 170 5.82 2.09 -12.39
C GLU A 170 5.17 1.11 -11.40
N VAL A 171 5.53 -0.18 -11.52
CA VAL A 171 5.06 -1.27 -10.63
C VAL A 171 6.15 -1.60 -9.63
N MET A 172 5.93 -1.30 -8.37
CA MET A 172 6.82 -1.66 -7.25
C MET A 172 6.07 -1.55 -5.92
N LEU A 173 6.63 -2.08 -4.84
CA LEU A 173 6.17 -1.87 -3.47
C LEU A 173 7.26 -1.15 -2.67
N ASP A 174 6.86 -0.51 -1.58
CA ASP A 174 7.80 -0.09 -0.55
C ASP A 174 8.03 -1.19 0.50
N MET A 175 9.09 -1.03 1.30
CA MET A 175 9.47 -2.00 2.33
C MET A 175 8.37 -2.25 3.36
N SER A 176 7.57 -1.24 3.73
CA SER A 176 6.53 -1.40 4.75
C SER A 176 5.36 -2.24 4.25
N ASP A 177 4.86 -1.98 3.04
CA ASP A 177 3.81 -2.81 2.43
C ASP A 177 4.31 -4.20 2.07
N ALA A 178 5.54 -4.33 1.55
CA ALA A 178 6.14 -5.63 1.28
C ALA A 178 6.21 -6.49 2.55
N SER A 179 6.64 -5.92 3.68
CA SER A 179 6.69 -6.62 4.98
C SER A 179 5.30 -7.06 5.45
N GLY A 180 4.26 -6.27 5.17
CA GLY A 180 2.87 -6.57 5.47
C GLY A 180 2.24 -7.65 4.57
N THR A 181 2.95 -8.17 3.56
CA THR A 181 2.41 -9.24 2.71
C THR A 181 2.47 -10.62 3.37
N GLY A 182 3.36 -10.86 4.33
CA GLY A 182 3.68 -12.15 4.90
C GLY A 182 4.66 -13.00 4.08
N PHE A 183 5.09 -12.56 2.90
CA PHE A 183 6.10 -13.24 2.06
C PHE A 183 7.46 -12.53 2.03
N PHE A 184 7.61 -11.44 2.74
CA PHE A 184 8.82 -10.64 2.75
C PHE A 184 9.69 -10.96 3.97
N ASP A 185 10.95 -11.34 3.74
CA ASP A 185 11.95 -11.49 4.81
C ASP A 185 12.35 -10.10 5.31
N THR A 186 11.79 -9.69 6.43
CA THR A 186 12.00 -8.35 7.00
C THR A 186 13.43 -8.11 7.44
N LYS A 187 14.14 -9.18 7.85
CA LYS A 187 15.55 -9.10 8.26
C LYS A 187 16.47 -8.96 7.06
N ALA A 188 16.27 -9.79 6.02
CA ALA A 188 17.08 -9.75 4.80
C ALA A 188 16.62 -8.63 3.84
N ARG A 189 15.47 -7.99 4.10
CA ARG A 189 14.86 -6.90 3.31
C ARG A 189 14.65 -7.31 1.84
N ARG A 190 14.09 -8.51 1.63
CA ARG A 190 13.79 -9.08 0.31
C ARG A 190 12.67 -10.10 0.37
N TRP A 191 12.10 -10.45 -0.75
CA TRP A 191 11.17 -11.55 -0.83
C TRP A 191 11.79 -12.86 -0.34
N SER A 192 11.04 -13.64 0.44
CA SER A 192 11.46 -14.95 0.92
C SER A 192 11.26 -15.99 -0.18
N ASP A 193 12.30 -16.22 -0.98
CA ASP A 193 12.25 -17.20 -2.08
C ASP A 193 11.84 -18.59 -1.59
N ALA A 194 12.30 -18.98 -0.40
CA ALA A 194 11.97 -20.26 0.19
C ALA A 194 10.49 -20.39 0.57
N LEU A 195 9.88 -19.33 1.16
CA LEU A 195 8.45 -19.36 1.48
C LEU A 195 7.57 -19.28 0.23
N ILE A 196 7.98 -18.49 -0.77
CA ILE A 196 7.31 -18.40 -2.07
C ILE A 196 7.30 -19.77 -2.76
N ALA A 197 8.43 -20.49 -2.76
CA ALA A 197 8.54 -21.84 -3.31
C ALA A 197 7.71 -22.85 -2.52
N LEU A 198 7.74 -22.79 -1.18
CA LEU A 198 6.92 -23.63 -0.31
C LEU A 198 5.41 -23.44 -0.58
N ALA A 199 5.00 -22.20 -0.85
CA ALA A 199 3.63 -21.87 -1.21
C ALA A 199 3.24 -22.32 -2.63
N GLY A 200 4.18 -22.79 -3.44
CA GLY A 200 3.95 -23.15 -4.84
C GLY A 200 3.66 -21.95 -5.75
N LEU A 201 4.19 -20.78 -5.41
CA LEU A 201 4.02 -19.54 -6.18
C LEU A 201 5.24 -19.27 -7.06
N SER A 202 5.04 -18.59 -8.19
CA SER A 202 6.13 -18.07 -9.00
C SER A 202 6.67 -16.77 -8.41
N LYS A 203 7.98 -16.65 -8.28
CA LYS A 203 8.64 -15.40 -7.88
C LYS A 203 8.32 -14.24 -8.83
N SER A 204 8.02 -14.52 -10.08
CA SER A 204 7.76 -13.50 -11.12
C SER A 204 6.54 -12.63 -10.87
N ILE A 205 5.61 -13.07 -9.99
CA ILE A 205 4.45 -12.25 -9.64
C ILE A 205 4.75 -11.22 -8.55
N PHE A 206 5.88 -11.36 -7.84
CA PHE A 206 6.29 -10.46 -6.76
C PHE A 206 7.02 -9.25 -7.33
N PRO A 207 6.51 -8.02 -7.11
CA PRO A 207 7.09 -6.81 -7.69
C PRO A 207 8.44 -6.46 -7.04
N GLU A 208 9.17 -5.55 -7.68
CA GLU A 208 10.35 -4.91 -7.09
C GLU A 208 9.98 -4.21 -5.78
N VAL A 209 10.90 -4.23 -4.80
CA VAL A 209 10.73 -3.56 -3.50
C VAL A 209 11.85 -2.57 -3.30
N ARG A 210 11.52 -1.35 -2.88
CA ARG A 210 12.48 -0.27 -2.58
C ARG A 210 12.15 0.41 -1.26
N GLU A 211 13.03 1.31 -0.81
CA GLU A 211 12.81 2.10 0.40
C GLU A 211 11.63 3.08 0.19
N SER A 212 10.89 3.32 1.27
CA SER A 212 9.75 4.27 1.25
C SER A 212 10.15 5.69 0.84
N THR A 213 11.43 6.03 1.03
CA THR A 213 12.01 7.33 0.68
C THR A 213 12.62 7.40 -0.73
N ASP A 214 12.63 6.29 -1.47
CA ASP A 214 13.21 6.27 -2.81
C ASP A 214 12.31 6.97 -3.82
N LEU A 215 12.93 7.51 -4.86
CA LEU A 215 12.24 8.07 -6.00
C LEU A 215 11.57 6.92 -6.78
N ALA A 216 10.25 6.98 -6.89
CA ALA A 216 9.43 5.99 -7.60
C ALA A 216 9.28 6.31 -9.10
N GLY A 217 9.59 7.52 -9.50
CA GLY A 217 9.41 8.02 -10.86
C GLY A 217 8.91 9.46 -10.86
N TYR A 218 8.22 9.81 -11.92
CA TYR A 218 7.72 11.16 -12.14
C TYR A 218 6.25 11.14 -12.58
N VAL A 219 5.54 12.21 -12.34
CA VAL A 219 4.17 12.39 -12.85
C VAL A 219 4.20 12.31 -14.37
N THR A 220 3.45 11.36 -14.92
CA THR A 220 3.34 11.19 -16.38
C THR A 220 2.44 12.27 -16.98
N ARG A 221 2.61 12.53 -18.28
CA ARG A 221 1.74 13.45 -19.02
C ARG A 221 0.25 13.10 -18.91
N ALA A 222 -0.10 11.83 -19.06
CA ALA A 222 -1.50 11.39 -18.93
C ALA A 222 -2.07 11.67 -17.53
N CYS A 223 -1.28 11.44 -16.47
CA CYS A 223 -1.67 11.78 -15.11
C CYS A 223 -1.81 13.30 -14.93
N ALA A 224 -0.87 14.09 -15.46
CA ALA A 224 -0.94 15.56 -15.39
C ALA A 224 -2.21 16.11 -16.04
N GLU A 225 -2.57 15.63 -17.23
CA GLU A 225 -3.78 16.02 -17.96
C GLU A 225 -5.07 15.67 -17.17
N GLU A 226 -5.10 14.54 -16.47
CA GLU A 226 -6.27 14.09 -15.71
C GLU A 226 -6.41 14.79 -14.35
N THR A 227 -5.29 15.03 -13.66
CA THR A 227 -5.27 15.48 -12.26
C THR A 227 -4.99 16.96 -12.08
N GLY A 228 -4.28 17.59 -13.00
CA GLY A 228 -3.73 18.94 -12.88
C GLY A 228 -2.38 19.00 -12.15
N LEU A 229 -1.77 17.85 -11.81
CA LEU A 229 -0.41 17.81 -11.28
C LEU A 229 0.60 18.30 -12.34
N PRO A 230 1.71 18.94 -11.95
CA PRO A 230 2.79 19.25 -12.90
C PRO A 230 3.37 17.98 -13.52
N GLU A 231 3.44 17.92 -14.85
CA GLU A 231 4.18 16.85 -15.55
C GLU A 231 5.65 16.86 -15.11
N GLY A 232 6.22 15.69 -14.88
CA GLY A 232 7.61 15.56 -14.43
C GLY A 232 7.82 15.85 -12.94
N LEU A 233 6.78 16.08 -12.15
CA LEU A 233 6.91 16.24 -10.70
C LEU A 233 7.50 14.96 -10.08
N PRO A 234 8.55 15.04 -9.23
CA PRO A 234 9.12 13.89 -8.54
C PRO A 234 8.09 13.20 -7.62
N VAL A 235 8.06 11.87 -7.70
CA VAL A 235 7.13 10.99 -6.96
C VAL A 235 7.93 10.01 -6.12
N TYR A 236 7.72 10.00 -4.80
CA TYR A 236 8.37 9.09 -3.85
C TYR A 236 7.44 7.95 -3.47
N LEU A 237 8.01 6.78 -3.09
CA LEU A 237 7.22 5.57 -2.84
C LEU A 237 6.18 5.76 -1.73
N GLY A 238 6.55 6.43 -0.65
CA GLY A 238 5.70 6.47 0.54
C GLY A 238 5.66 5.14 1.29
N GLY A 239 4.70 4.94 2.17
CA GLY A 239 4.59 3.73 2.97
C GLY A 239 3.18 3.44 3.46
N GLY A 240 3.00 2.27 4.06
CA GLY A 240 1.73 1.88 4.67
C GLY A 240 1.31 2.85 5.79
N ASP A 241 0.01 3.07 5.92
CA ASP A 241 -0.59 4.08 6.81
C ASP A 241 -0.12 3.94 8.27
N ALA A 242 -0.08 2.73 8.81
CA ALA A 242 0.39 2.49 10.19
C ALA A 242 1.86 2.91 10.39
N VAL A 243 2.72 2.71 9.38
CA VAL A 243 4.15 3.07 9.44
C VAL A 243 4.34 4.58 9.26
N ILE A 244 3.67 5.17 8.27
CA ILE A 244 3.74 6.62 8.03
C ILE A 244 3.16 7.41 9.20
N GLN A 245 2.03 6.95 9.78
CA GLN A 245 1.43 7.57 10.96
C GLN A 245 2.38 7.54 12.17
N THR A 246 3.01 6.39 12.45
CA THR A 246 3.96 6.26 13.56
C THR A 246 5.20 7.11 13.33
N THR A 247 5.73 7.14 12.11
CA THR A 247 6.87 7.99 11.73
C THR A 247 6.52 9.47 11.87
N GLY A 248 5.37 9.90 11.36
CA GLY A 248 4.88 11.28 11.47
C GLY A 248 4.61 11.73 12.91
N ALA A 249 4.26 10.79 13.80
CA ALA A 249 4.10 11.03 15.23
C ALA A 249 5.45 11.02 16.01
N GLY A 250 6.58 10.83 15.31
CA GLY A 250 7.91 10.83 15.94
C GLY A 250 8.32 9.52 16.62
N LEU A 251 7.60 8.43 16.37
CA LEU A 251 7.93 7.10 16.91
C LEU A 251 9.06 6.44 16.10
N VAL A 252 10.21 7.10 16.04
CA VAL A 252 11.36 6.68 15.22
C VAL A 252 12.56 6.20 16.06
N LYS A 253 12.38 6.12 17.38
CA LYS A 253 13.43 5.68 18.30
C LYS A 253 12.91 4.62 19.25
N PRO A 254 13.74 3.61 19.62
CA PRO A 254 13.36 2.63 20.66
C PRO A 254 12.97 3.31 21.97
N GLY A 255 12.00 2.72 22.67
CA GLY A 255 11.51 3.20 23.96
C GLY A 255 10.36 4.22 23.89
N VAL A 256 9.99 4.70 22.70
CA VAL A 256 8.79 5.50 22.49
C VAL A 256 7.66 4.60 22.02
N VAL A 257 6.53 4.64 22.71
CA VAL A 257 5.34 3.83 22.44
C VAL A 257 4.21 4.74 21.95
N GLY A 258 3.62 4.41 20.82
CA GLY A 258 2.39 5.02 20.31
C GLY A 258 1.19 4.15 20.62
N VAL A 259 0.10 4.76 21.09
CA VAL A 259 -1.18 4.10 21.34
C VAL A 259 -2.24 4.80 20.52
N VAL A 260 -2.92 4.08 19.65
CA VAL A 260 -4.08 4.56 18.89
C VAL A 260 -5.31 3.84 19.43
N ILE A 261 -6.32 4.59 19.84
CA ILE A 261 -7.58 4.06 20.37
C ILE A 261 -8.72 4.56 19.49
N GLY A 262 -9.43 3.62 18.87
CA GLY A 262 -10.61 3.85 18.06
C GLY A 262 -11.56 2.66 18.18
N THR A 263 -12.21 2.25 17.11
CA THR A 263 -12.99 0.99 17.07
C THR A 263 -12.11 -0.22 17.37
N ALA A 264 -10.82 -0.14 17.03
CA ALA A 264 -9.78 -1.08 17.45
C ALA A 264 -8.65 -0.33 18.14
N GLY A 265 -7.86 -1.03 18.97
CA GLY A 265 -6.65 -0.51 19.61
C GLY A 265 -5.40 -0.96 18.85
N ASN A 266 -4.43 -0.06 18.70
CA ASN A 266 -3.12 -0.38 18.15
C ASN A 266 -2.04 0.16 19.08
N VAL A 267 -1.02 -0.67 19.37
CA VAL A 267 0.18 -0.27 20.11
C VAL A 267 1.38 -0.45 19.21
N SER A 268 2.12 0.62 18.96
CA SER A 268 3.26 0.66 18.09
C SER A 268 4.51 1.11 18.82
N MET A 269 5.65 0.49 18.53
CA MET A 269 6.93 0.86 19.09
C MET A 269 8.04 0.61 18.05
N ALA A 270 8.99 1.53 17.92
CA ALA A 270 10.21 1.28 17.15
C ALA A 270 11.13 0.33 17.95
N LEU A 271 11.70 -0.66 17.27
CA LEU A 271 12.67 -1.61 17.83
C LEU A 271 14.00 -1.48 17.09
N ASP A 272 15.10 -1.76 17.79
CA ASP A 272 16.47 -1.82 17.27
C ASP A 272 16.96 -3.25 16.99
N LYS A 273 16.08 -4.24 17.24
CA LYS A 273 16.35 -5.68 17.04
C LYS A 273 15.18 -6.35 16.34
N TYR A 274 15.51 -7.37 15.58
CA TYR A 274 14.54 -8.27 14.94
C TYR A 274 14.17 -9.44 15.86
#